data_92de90c1dcdb5c07fd1e1601593de744
#
_entry.id   92de90c1dcdb5c07fd1e1601593de744
#
_cell.length_a   1.000
_cell.length_b   1.000
_cell.length_c   1.000
_cell.angle_alpha   90.00
_cell.angle_beta   90.00
_cell.angle_gamma   90.00
#
_symmetry.space_group_name_H-M   'P 1'
#
loop_
_entity.id
_entity.type
_entity.pdbx_description
1 polymer ?
#
loop_
_entity_poly.entity_id
_entity_poly.type
_entity_poly.pdbx_seq_one_letter_code
_entity_poly.pdbx_strand_id
1 'polypeptide(L)'
;MQRPRETLTHGPVTLYRWRAGAGPAAELAKAVTETQDELRPFMPWARGEYGLADAEEFLASCEQGWESGTEFNYAIRSGGELAGSIGLMARIGPGGLEIGYWVHAGHMRRGLATAATSALIAEAFTLPGTTRVEIRHDELNVASGGIPRKLGFTFVRSEPGTDPRLDGTEPTDLVWEITRPQPA
;
A
#
# COMPACT_ATOMS: atom_id res chain seq x y z
N MET A 1 1.98 21.25 6.77
CA MET A 1 0.91 20.31 6.32
C MET A 1 0.63 19.35 7.47
N GLN A 2 -0.64 19.08 7.77
CA GLN A 2 -0.99 18.06 8.76
C GLN A 2 -0.60 16.69 8.21
N ARG A 3 0.10 15.89 9.04
CA ARG A 3 0.51 14.52 8.69
C ARG A 3 -0.45 13.51 9.33
N PRO A 4 -0.60 12.32 8.76
CA PRO A 4 -1.39 11.27 9.38
C PRO A 4 -0.71 10.79 10.69
N ARG A 5 -1.48 10.12 11.52
CA ARG A 5 -0.96 9.52 12.76
C ARG A 5 0.06 8.42 12.43
N GLU A 6 1.11 8.32 13.23
CA GLU A 6 2.18 7.34 13.03
C GLU A 6 1.77 5.91 13.37
N THR A 7 0.68 5.74 14.11
CA THR A 7 0.12 4.44 14.48
C THR A 7 -1.39 4.46 14.30
N LEU A 8 -1.91 3.45 13.59
CA LEU A 8 -3.34 3.24 13.36
C LEU A 8 -3.69 1.81 13.72
N THR A 9 -4.82 1.61 14.40
CA THR A 9 -5.31 0.27 14.74
C THR A 9 -6.72 0.06 14.19
N HIS A 10 -6.95 -1.07 13.54
CA HIS A 10 -8.27 -1.46 13.03
C HIS A 10 -8.40 -2.99 12.98
N GLY A 11 -9.36 -3.52 13.74
CA GLY A 11 -9.57 -4.97 13.82
C GLY A 11 -8.29 -5.73 14.20
N PRO A 12 -7.85 -6.71 13.37
CA PRO A 12 -6.70 -7.56 13.68
C PRO A 12 -5.34 -6.92 13.34
N VAL A 13 -5.32 -5.67 12.83
CA VAL A 13 -4.08 -5.03 12.37
C VAL A 13 -3.75 -3.77 13.15
N THR A 14 -2.46 -3.53 13.32
CA THR A 14 -1.90 -2.23 13.70
C THR A 14 -0.91 -1.81 12.62
N LEU A 15 -1.06 -0.59 12.15
CA LEU A 15 -0.17 0.05 11.20
C LEU A 15 0.82 0.91 11.97
N TYR A 16 2.11 0.71 11.74
CA TYR A 16 3.17 1.52 12.32
C TYR A 16 3.92 2.22 11.20
N ARG A 17 4.13 3.52 11.31
CA ARG A 17 5.00 4.27 10.41
C ARG A 17 6.32 3.52 10.24
N TRP A 18 6.73 3.27 9.01
CA TRP A 18 8.06 2.77 8.73
C TRP A 18 9.14 3.74 9.21
N ARG A 19 10.16 3.20 9.85
CA ARG A 19 11.33 3.93 10.34
C ARG A 19 12.60 3.25 9.82
N ALA A 20 13.60 4.06 9.46
CA ALA A 20 14.92 3.53 9.13
C ALA A 20 15.56 2.84 10.36
N GLY A 21 16.39 1.84 10.10
CA GLY A 21 17.09 1.09 11.12
C GLY A 21 17.38 -0.35 10.70
N ALA A 22 18.45 -0.93 11.24
CA ALA A 22 18.91 -2.26 10.88
C ALA A 22 17.89 -3.37 11.19
N GLY A 23 17.18 -3.26 12.32
CA GLY A 23 16.12 -4.23 12.69
C GLY A 23 14.95 -4.23 11.72
N PRO A 24 14.30 -3.09 11.47
CA PRO A 24 13.23 -2.98 10.48
C PRO A 24 13.67 -3.39 9.06
N ALA A 25 14.88 -3.05 8.63
CA ALA A 25 15.40 -3.43 7.32
C ALA A 25 15.56 -4.94 7.19
N ALA A 26 16.13 -5.60 8.18
CA ALA A 26 16.30 -7.06 8.17
C ALA A 26 14.94 -7.80 8.17
N GLU A 27 13.98 -7.32 8.95
CA GLU A 27 12.62 -7.88 8.99
C GLU A 27 11.90 -7.70 7.66
N LEU A 28 11.99 -6.51 7.05
CA LEU A 28 11.40 -6.22 5.75
C LEU A 28 12.04 -7.06 4.64
N ALA A 29 13.38 -7.13 4.58
CA ALA A 29 14.08 -7.93 3.58
C ALA A 29 13.66 -9.40 3.64
N LYS A 30 13.58 -9.97 4.85
CA LYS A 30 13.08 -11.32 5.06
C LYS A 30 11.65 -11.48 4.55
N ALA A 31 10.74 -10.60 4.96
CA ALA A 31 9.33 -10.68 4.58
C ALA A 31 9.11 -10.57 3.06
N VAL A 32 9.86 -9.70 2.39
CA VAL A 32 9.82 -9.56 0.92
C VAL A 32 10.34 -10.83 0.27
N THR A 33 11.50 -11.35 0.70
CA THR A 33 12.10 -12.57 0.13
C THR A 33 11.16 -13.78 0.27
N GLU A 34 10.51 -13.93 1.42
CA GLU A 34 9.54 -15.00 1.67
C GLU A 34 8.22 -14.86 0.86
N THR A 35 7.99 -13.69 0.26
CA THR A 35 6.75 -13.37 -0.49
C THR A 35 7.04 -13.08 -1.97
N GLN A 36 8.30 -13.20 -2.39
CA GLN A 36 8.74 -12.68 -3.67
C GLN A 36 8.02 -13.31 -4.88
N ASP A 37 7.68 -14.57 -4.82
CA ASP A 37 6.99 -15.26 -5.91
C ASP A 37 5.57 -14.72 -6.15
N GLU A 38 4.89 -14.28 -5.08
CA GLU A 38 3.57 -13.66 -5.16
C GLU A 38 3.64 -12.17 -5.58
N LEU A 39 4.77 -11.49 -5.28
CA LEU A 39 4.95 -10.08 -5.60
C LEU A 39 5.43 -9.85 -7.04
N ARG A 40 6.35 -10.67 -7.54
CA ARG A 40 6.98 -10.53 -8.86
C ARG A 40 6.02 -10.28 -10.02
N PRO A 41 4.86 -10.95 -10.11
CA PRO A 41 3.94 -10.73 -11.22
C PRO A 41 3.40 -9.30 -11.31
N PHE A 42 3.26 -8.62 -10.15
CA PHE A 42 2.54 -7.34 -10.04
C PHE A 42 3.40 -6.18 -9.51
N MET A 43 4.56 -6.48 -8.94
CA MET A 43 5.44 -5.49 -8.31
C MET A 43 6.80 -5.48 -9.00
N PRO A 44 7.07 -4.50 -9.91
CA PRO A 44 8.33 -4.45 -10.65
C PRO A 44 9.58 -4.46 -9.77
N TRP A 45 9.52 -3.79 -8.62
CA TRP A 45 10.61 -3.74 -7.65
C TRP A 45 10.96 -5.09 -6.99
N ALA A 46 10.04 -6.07 -7.03
CA ALA A 46 10.26 -7.42 -6.49
C ALA A 46 10.77 -8.43 -7.52
N ARG A 47 11.02 -8.03 -8.77
CA ARG A 47 11.40 -8.95 -9.86
C ARG A 47 12.86 -9.38 -9.81
N GLY A 48 13.76 -8.51 -9.34
CA GLY A 48 15.17 -8.79 -9.11
C GLY A 48 15.44 -9.49 -7.78
N GLU A 49 16.72 -9.64 -7.45
CA GLU A 49 17.08 -10.00 -6.08
C GLU A 49 16.68 -8.85 -5.15
N TYR A 50 16.13 -9.21 -3.98
CA TYR A 50 15.78 -8.24 -2.96
C TYR A 50 16.53 -8.60 -1.66
N GLY A 51 17.28 -7.67 -1.12
CA GLY A 51 18.11 -7.89 0.05
C GLY A 51 18.04 -6.75 1.06
N LEU A 52 18.99 -6.77 1.98
CA LEU A 52 19.07 -5.79 3.06
C LEU A 52 19.23 -4.35 2.54
N ALA A 53 20.07 -4.17 1.51
CA ALA A 53 20.32 -2.85 0.92
C ALA A 53 19.04 -2.24 0.31
N ASP A 54 18.24 -3.05 -0.39
CA ASP A 54 16.97 -2.61 -0.96
C ASP A 54 15.96 -2.22 0.13
N ALA A 55 15.93 -2.99 1.22
CA ALA A 55 15.09 -2.68 2.37
C ALA A 55 15.53 -1.38 3.09
N GLU A 56 16.83 -1.16 3.24
CA GLU A 56 17.39 0.08 3.81
C GLU A 56 17.04 1.29 2.93
N GLU A 57 17.19 1.18 1.60
CA GLU A 57 16.82 2.22 0.65
C GLU A 57 15.32 2.54 0.72
N PHE A 58 14.46 1.51 0.73
CA PHE A 58 13.03 1.70 0.88
C PHE A 58 12.69 2.42 2.20
N LEU A 59 13.28 2.03 3.33
CA LEU A 59 13.01 2.68 4.60
C LEU A 59 13.49 4.13 4.65
N ALA A 60 14.63 4.42 4.02
CA ALA A 60 15.11 5.79 3.86
C ALA A 60 14.15 6.64 3.00
N SER A 61 13.62 6.06 1.91
CA SER A 61 12.60 6.72 1.08
C SER A 61 11.30 6.98 1.84
N CYS A 62 10.90 6.05 2.72
CA CYS A 62 9.73 6.23 3.59
C CYS A 62 9.90 7.44 4.53
N GLU A 63 11.08 7.63 5.12
CA GLU A 63 11.34 8.81 5.95
C GLU A 63 11.28 10.10 5.14
N GLN A 64 11.91 10.14 3.96
CA GLN A 64 11.88 11.30 3.07
C GLN A 64 10.45 11.65 2.62
N GLY A 65 9.67 10.65 2.21
CA GLY A 65 8.27 10.81 1.83
C GLY A 65 7.42 11.36 2.97
N TRP A 66 7.66 10.86 4.18
CA TRP A 66 6.98 11.34 5.38
C TRP A 66 7.36 12.79 5.72
N GLU A 67 8.63 13.16 5.59
CA GLU A 67 9.11 14.53 5.83
C GLU A 67 8.61 15.53 4.81
N SER A 68 8.61 15.14 3.53
CA SER A 68 8.09 15.96 2.44
C SER A 68 6.55 16.05 2.43
N GLY A 69 5.87 15.09 3.07
CA GLY A 69 4.41 15.00 3.06
C GLY A 69 3.85 14.43 1.75
N THR A 70 4.65 13.70 0.99
CA THR A 70 4.26 13.10 -0.29
C THR A 70 3.87 11.64 -0.18
N GLU A 71 4.45 10.91 0.80
CA GLU A 71 4.17 9.50 1.02
C GLU A 71 4.17 9.15 2.51
N PHE A 72 3.22 8.32 2.92
CA PHE A 72 3.05 7.88 4.30
C PHE A 72 2.96 6.36 4.33
N ASN A 73 4.11 5.71 4.47
CA ASN A 73 4.22 4.25 4.43
C ASN A 73 4.22 3.64 5.83
N TYR A 74 3.52 2.50 5.96
CA TYR A 74 3.34 1.78 7.22
C TYR A 74 3.65 0.30 7.08
N ALA A 75 4.26 -0.26 8.14
CA ALA A 75 4.27 -1.70 8.36
C ALA A 75 2.88 -2.15 8.81
N ILE A 76 2.33 -3.18 8.18
CA ILE A 76 1.13 -3.86 8.67
C ILE A 76 1.57 -4.93 9.65
N ARG A 77 1.10 -4.85 10.90
CA ARG A 77 1.36 -5.88 11.91
C ARG A 77 0.07 -6.57 12.35
N SER A 78 0.17 -7.88 12.55
CA SER A 78 -0.92 -8.71 13.07
C SER A 78 -0.33 -9.74 14.04
N GLY A 79 -0.83 -9.77 15.29
CA GLY A 79 -0.28 -10.65 16.32
C GLY A 79 1.19 -10.38 16.67
N GLY A 80 1.70 -9.17 16.43
CA GLY A 80 3.10 -8.80 16.64
C GLY A 80 4.02 -9.06 15.45
N GLU A 81 3.60 -9.85 14.46
CA GLU A 81 4.38 -10.20 13.27
C GLU A 81 4.19 -9.18 12.13
N LEU A 82 5.22 -9.00 11.29
CA LEU A 82 5.12 -8.22 10.07
C LEU A 82 4.28 -8.96 9.04
N ALA A 83 3.12 -8.43 8.74
CA ALA A 83 2.16 -9.03 7.81
C ALA A 83 2.17 -8.36 6.42
N GLY A 84 2.93 -7.29 6.21
CA GLY A 84 3.03 -6.59 4.93
C GLY A 84 3.32 -5.11 5.08
N SER A 85 3.08 -4.38 4.01
CA SER A 85 3.23 -2.92 3.97
C SER A 85 2.06 -2.27 3.25
N ILE A 86 1.73 -1.03 3.64
CA ILE A 86 0.69 -0.21 3.04
C ILE A 86 1.13 1.25 3.02
N GLY A 87 0.83 1.97 1.96
CA GLY A 87 1.20 3.37 1.82
C GLY A 87 0.05 4.24 1.35
N LEU A 88 0.14 5.52 1.71
CA LEU A 88 -0.76 6.58 1.27
C LEU A 88 0.09 7.63 0.52
N MET A 89 -0.17 7.81 -0.77
CA MET A 89 0.69 8.59 -1.68
C MET A 89 -0.06 9.76 -2.29
N ALA A 90 0.53 10.97 -2.24
CA ALA A 90 -0.01 12.21 -2.80
C ALA A 90 0.45 12.40 -4.24
N ARG A 91 0.08 11.49 -5.16
CA ARG A 91 0.56 11.49 -6.55
C ARG A 91 -0.52 11.53 -7.63
N ILE A 92 -1.80 11.58 -7.24
CA ILE A 92 -2.94 11.57 -8.18
C ILE A 92 -3.63 12.94 -8.32
N GLY A 93 -2.88 14.00 -8.05
CA GLY A 93 -3.36 15.38 -8.18
C GLY A 93 -4.09 15.93 -6.94
N PRO A 94 -4.56 17.18 -7.02
CA PRO A 94 -5.14 17.88 -5.87
C PRO A 94 -6.32 17.14 -5.23
N GLY A 95 -6.30 17.04 -3.90
CA GLY A 95 -7.35 16.39 -3.12
C GLY A 95 -7.39 14.86 -3.20
N GLY A 96 -6.52 14.25 -4.00
CA GLY A 96 -6.45 12.82 -4.17
C GLY A 96 -5.27 12.19 -3.46
N LEU A 97 -5.49 11.01 -2.85
CA LEU A 97 -4.46 10.16 -2.28
C LEU A 97 -4.62 8.74 -2.82
N GLU A 98 -3.51 8.10 -3.17
CA GLU A 98 -3.53 6.72 -3.64
C GLU A 98 -3.08 5.78 -2.52
N ILE A 99 -3.73 4.62 -2.41
CA ILE A 99 -3.32 3.54 -1.49
C ILE A 99 -2.71 2.41 -2.29
N GLY A 100 -1.48 2.02 -1.92
CA GLY A 100 -0.81 0.81 -2.39
C GLY A 100 -0.47 -0.10 -1.21
N TYR A 101 -0.51 -1.43 -1.42
CA TYR A 101 -0.24 -2.43 -0.38
C TYR A 101 0.29 -3.73 -0.94
N TRP A 102 0.97 -4.48 -0.07
CA TRP A 102 1.23 -5.89 -0.25
C TRP A 102 1.13 -6.61 1.10
N VAL A 103 0.87 -7.91 1.07
CA VAL A 103 0.74 -8.76 2.26
C VAL A 103 1.69 -9.95 2.13
N HIS A 104 2.37 -10.27 3.22
CA HIS A 104 3.25 -11.43 3.34
C HIS A 104 2.50 -12.73 3.03
N ALA A 105 3.14 -13.65 2.30
CA ALA A 105 2.55 -14.91 1.84
C ALA A 105 1.86 -15.69 2.97
N GLY A 106 2.50 -15.81 4.13
CA GLY A 106 1.96 -16.50 5.30
C GLY A 106 0.76 -15.81 5.97
N HIS A 107 0.43 -14.60 5.55
CA HIS A 107 -0.67 -13.78 6.11
C HIS A 107 -1.79 -13.50 5.10
N MET A 108 -1.68 -14.00 3.87
CA MET A 108 -2.69 -13.80 2.82
C MET A 108 -4.04 -14.44 3.17
N ARG A 109 -5.11 -13.94 2.55
CA ARG A 109 -6.49 -14.43 2.70
C ARG A 109 -7.05 -14.40 4.13
N ARG A 110 -6.44 -13.63 5.03
CA ARG A 110 -6.88 -13.41 6.41
C ARG A 110 -7.59 -12.07 6.62
N GLY A 111 -7.88 -11.33 5.55
CA GLY A 111 -8.55 -10.03 5.59
C GLY A 111 -7.66 -8.86 6.05
N LEU A 112 -6.36 -9.08 6.25
CA LEU A 112 -5.46 -8.08 6.83
C LEU A 112 -5.29 -6.86 5.91
N ALA A 113 -5.15 -7.07 4.59
CA ALA A 113 -5.08 -5.95 3.65
C ALA A 113 -6.38 -5.11 3.65
N THR A 114 -7.54 -5.76 3.72
CA THR A 114 -8.83 -5.05 3.82
C THR A 114 -8.91 -4.22 5.10
N ALA A 115 -8.51 -4.78 6.25
CA ALA A 115 -8.50 -4.06 7.53
C ALA A 115 -7.50 -2.89 7.52
N ALA A 116 -6.29 -3.11 7.00
CA ALA A 116 -5.26 -2.08 6.85
C ALA A 116 -5.73 -0.93 5.95
N THR A 117 -6.33 -1.26 4.80
CA THR A 117 -6.87 -0.28 3.87
C THR A 117 -8.01 0.52 4.51
N SER A 118 -8.92 -0.13 5.25
CA SER A 118 -9.99 0.55 5.98
C SER A 118 -9.45 1.56 7.00
N ALA A 119 -8.42 1.17 7.78
CA ALA A 119 -7.76 2.08 8.70
C ALA A 119 -7.18 3.30 7.99
N LEU A 120 -6.52 3.08 6.85
CA LEU A 120 -5.83 4.13 6.13
C LEU A 120 -6.80 5.07 5.39
N ILE A 121 -7.93 4.57 4.89
CA ILE A 121 -9.01 5.41 4.33
C ILE A 121 -9.55 6.36 5.40
N ALA A 122 -9.87 5.83 6.59
CA ALA A 122 -10.36 6.64 7.69
C ALA A 122 -9.36 7.75 8.06
N GLU A 123 -8.08 7.42 8.12
CA GLU A 123 -7.01 8.40 8.37
C GLU A 123 -6.87 9.42 7.24
N ALA A 124 -6.88 8.98 5.97
CA ALA A 124 -6.77 9.84 4.81
C ALA A 124 -7.82 10.97 4.83
N PHE A 125 -9.05 10.64 5.17
CA PHE A 125 -10.12 11.62 5.24
C PHE A 125 -10.06 12.56 6.47
N THR A 126 -9.15 12.34 7.42
CA THR A 126 -8.86 13.34 8.46
C THR A 126 -7.91 14.43 7.97
N LEU A 127 -7.16 14.15 6.90
CA LEU A 127 -6.17 15.09 6.37
C LEU A 127 -6.89 16.25 5.63
N PRO A 128 -6.49 17.50 5.88
CA PRO A 128 -7.08 18.66 5.22
C PRO A 128 -6.92 18.59 3.70
N GLY A 129 -7.99 18.89 2.98
CA GLY A 129 -7.99 18.93 1.53
C GLY A 129 -8.15 17.57 0.84
N THR A 130 -8.13 16.45 1.58
CA THR A 130 -8.40 15.14 0.98
C THR A 130 -9.88 15.01 0.67
N THR A 131 -10.21 14.79 -0.60
CA THR A 131 -11.58 14.63 -1.09
C THR A 131 -11.85 13.21 -1.62
N ARG A 132 -10.78 12.50 -2.05
CA ARG A 132 -10.89 11.16 -2.61
C ARG A 132 -9.67 10.31 -2.30
N VAL A 133 -9.86 9.00 -2.31
CA VAL A 133 -8.81 8.00 -2.23
C VAL A 133 -8.97 7.04 -3.41
N GLU A 134 -7.86 6.76 -4.11
CA GLU A 134 -7.82 5.79 -5.20
C GLU A 134 -7.04 4.54 -4.80
N ILE A 135 -7.42 3.40 -5.39
CA ILE A 135 -6.65 2.16 -5.42
C ILE A 135 -6.50 1.77 -6.87
N ARG A 136 -5.27 1.41 -7.25
CA ARG A 136 -4.93 0.94 -8.59
C ARG A 136 -4.34 -0.46 -8.52
N HIS A 137 -4.72 -1.32 -9.44
CA HIS A 137 -4.14 -2.65 -9.56
C HIS A 137 -4.22 -3.16 -11.01
N ASP A 138 -3.29 -4.03 -11.39
CA ASP A 138 -3.36 -4.77 -12.64
C ASP A 138 -4.66 -5.60 -12.69
N GLU A 139 -5.34 -5.61 -13.84
CA GLU A 139 -6.59 -6.36 -14.05
C GLU A 139 -6.47 -7.85 -13.72
N LEU A 140 -5.27 -8.44 -13.90
CA LEU A 140 -4.98 -9.84 -13.58
C LEU A 140 -4.77 -10.06 -12.07
N ASN A 141 -4.54 -9.00 -11.27
CA ASN A 141 -4.43 -9.10 -9.82
C ASN A 141 -5.81 -9.11 -9.15
N VAL A 142 -6.53 -10.21 -9.35
CA VAL A 142 -7.91 -10.38 -8.82
C VAL A 142 -7.97 -10.24 -7.30
N ALA A 143 -6.93 -10.69 -6.59
CA ALA A 143 -6.86 -10.59 -5.14
C ALA A 143 -6.84 -9.12 -4.68
N SER A 144 -6.01 -8.29 -5.32
CA SER A 144 -5.96 -6.85 -5.05
C SER A 144 -7.29 -6.16 -5.38
N GLY A 145 -7.91 -6.49 -6.52
CA GLY A 145 -9.21 -5.95 -6.92
C GLY A 145 -10.38 -6.33 -6.01
N GLY A 146 -10.25 -7.37 -5.20
CA GLY A 146 -11.25 -7.76 -4.21
C GLY A 146 -11.37 -6.77 -3.04
N ILE A 147 -10.31 -6.02 -2.74
CA ILE A 147 -10.28 -5.09 -1.59
C ILE A 147 -11.12 -3.84 -1.84
N PRO A 148 -10.92 -3.07 -2.93
CA PRO A 148 -11.73 -1.89 -3.20
C PRO A 148 -13.23 -2.24 -3.31
N ARG A 149 -13.59 -3.38 -3.94
CA ARG A 149 -14.98 -3.84 -4.02
C ARG A 149 -15.61 -4.05 -2.65
N LYS A 150 -14.88 -4.72 -1.73
CA LYS A 150 -15.37 -4.96 -0.35
C LYS A 150 -15.52 -3.68 0.45
N LEU A 151 -14.69 -2.67 0.19
CA LEU A 151 -14.68 -1.41 0.91
C LEU A 151 -15.58 -0.32 0.29
N GLY A 152 -16.35 -0.67 -0.74
CA GLY A 152 -17.34 0.23 -1.34
C GLY A 152 -16.74 1.28 -2.28
N PHE A 153 -15.56 1.04 -2.83
CA PHE A 153 -15.02 1.86 -3.90
C PHE A 153 -15.84 1.68 -5.18
N THR A 154 -15.91 2.74 -5.96
CA THR A 154 -16.50 2.72 -7.31
C THR A 154 -15.36 2.54 -8.32
N PHE A 155 -15.58 1.66 -9.31
CA PHE A 155 -14.69 1.59 -10.48
C PHE A 155 -14.85 2.85 -11.31
N VAL A 156 -13.73 3.54 -11.63
CA VAL A 156 -13.80 4.82 -12.36
C VAL A 156 -13.17 4.77 -13.74
N ARG A 157 -12.13 3.97 -13.95
CA ARG A 157 -11.48 3.84 -15.26
C ARG A 157 -10.52 2.65 -15.32
N SER A 158 -10.20 2.25 -16.55
CA SER A 158 -9.00 1.45 -16.86
C SER A 158 -8.01 2.33 -17.60
N GLU A 159 -6.72 2.08 -17.40
CA GLU A 159 -5.64 2.81 -18.06
C GLU A 159 -4.43 1.89 -18.30
N PRO A 160 -3.54 2.18 -19.27
CA PRO A 160 -2.32 1.40 -19.44
C PRO A 160 -1.48 1.43 -18.16
N GLY A 161 -0.99 0.26 -17.72
CA GLY A 161 -0.03 0.20 -16.63
C GLY A 161 1.35 0.67 -17.06
N THR A 162 2.23 0.89 -16.10
CA THR A 162 3.54 1.51 -16.36
C THR A 162 4.62 0.52 -16.76
N ASP A 163 4.56 -0.71 -16.26
CA ASP A 163 5.63 -1.70 -16.44
C ASP A 163 5.09 -2.98 -17.06
N PRO A 164 5.65 -3.46 -18.19
CA PRO A 164 5.22 -4.71 -18.81
C PRO A 164 5.22 -5.88 -17.83
N ARG A 165 4.31 -6.83 -18.00
CA ARG A 165 4.27 -8.06 -17.21
C ARG A 165 5.49 -8.93 -17.45
N LEU A 166 5.71 -9.96 -16.65
CA LEU A 166 6.85 -10.88 -16.80
C LEU A 166 6.86 -11.62 -18.14
N ASP A 167 5.71 -11.82 -18.75
CA ASP A 167 5.55 -12.42 -20.08
C ASP A 167 5.70 -11.40 -21.23
N GLY A 168 5.99 -10.15 -20.92
CA GLY A 168 6.15 -9.05 -21.87
C GLY A 168 4.84 -8.42 -22.35
N THR A 169 3.68 -8.85 -21.84
CA THR A 169 2.40 -8.22 -22.18
C THR A 169 2.22 -6.89 -21.44
N GLU A 170 1.55 -5.95 -22.08
CA GLU A 170 1.23 -4.66 -21.46
C GLU A 170 0.12 -4.85 -20.40
N PRO A 171 0.29 -4.33 -19.19
CA PRO A 171 -0.74 -4.39 -18.17
C PRO A 171 -1.84 -3.37 -18.43
N THR A 172 -3.03 -3.69 -17.96
CA THR A 172 -4.14 -2.75 -17.83
C THR A 172 -4.40 -2.55 -16.35
N ASP A 173 -4.28 -1.33 -15.89
CA ASP A 173 -4.60 -0.98 -14.52
C ASP A 173 -6.09 -0.63 -14.39
N LEU A 174 -6.73 -1.20 -13.38
CA LEU A 174 -8.08 -0.85 -12.96
C LEU A 174 -8.00 0.12 -11.78
N VAL A 175 -8.64 1.28 -11.95
CA VAL A 175 -8.64 2.36 -10.94
C VAL A 175 -10.00 2.43 -10.27
N TRP A 176 -9.97 2.41 -8.94
CA TRP A 176 -11.12 2.46 -8.06
C TRP A 176 -11.01 3.69 -7.17
N GLU A 177 -12.13 4.34 -6.89
CA GLU A 177 -12.19 5.56 -6.09
C GLU A 177 -13.24 5.48 -4.98
N ILE A 178 -12.91 6.04 -3.82
CA ILE A 178 -13.86 6.36 -2.77
C ILE A 178 -13.74 7.84 -2.43
N THR A 179 -14.87 8.52 -2.36
CA THR A 179 -14.91 9.93 -2.00
C THR A 179 -15.24 10.13 -0.53
N ARG A 180 -14.85 11.27 0.02
CA ARG A 180 -15.23 11.64 1.39
C ARG A 180 -16.76 11.63 1.51
N PRO A 181 -17.31 10.94 2.52
CA PRO A 181 -18.75 11.05 2.81
C PRO A 181 -19.12 12.52 3.02
N GLN A 182 -20.16 12.97 2.30
CA GLN A 182 -20.66 14.32 2.52
C GLN A 182 -21.35 14.37 3.90
N PRO A 183 -21.14 15.42 4.70
CA PRO A 183 -21.92 15.62 5.90
C PRO A 183 -23.40 15.75 5.50
N ALA A 184 -24.25 15.00 6.22
CA ALA A 184 -25.69 15.05 6.06
C ALA A 184 -26.25 16.42 6.49
#